data_7f49cf3b9a3a169c416736a062626d6b
#
_entry.id   7f49cf3b9a3a169c416736a062626d6b
#
_cell.length_a   1.000
_cell.length_b   1.000
_cell.length_c   1.000
_cell.angle_alpha   90.00
_cell.angle_beta   90.00
_cell.angle_gamma   90.00
#
_symmetry.space_group_name_H-M   'P 1'
#
loop_
_entity.id
_entity.type
_entity.pdbx_description
1 polymer ?
#
loop_
_entity_poly.entity_id
_entity_poly.type
_entity_poly.pdbx_seq_one_letter_code
_entity_poly.pdbx_strand_id
1 'polypeptide(L)'
;MNETTNGANCSPEQGANNTTWKPKILAFCCNWCTYAGADLAGLNRMEYPADIRLLRVPCSGRVNPQYVLKAYQDGCDGVLVCGCHPGDCHYATGNYYAKRRMMVYKRLLEFLGLEPDRFIVRWISGSEAGKFRDTVIEVTERIRELGPLSNDLPNLAPEDIPHPISAKYEWLATPKNAREGLQ
;
A
#
# COMPACT_ATOMS: atom_id res chain seq x y z
N MET A 1 24.01 43.35 55.33
CA MET A 1 24.04 43.51 53.86
C MET A 1 24.15 42.12 53.30
N ASN A 2 23.01 41.51 53.00
CA ASN A 2 22.93 40.16 52.54
C ASN A 2 22.35 40.16 51.10
N GLU A 3 23.16 39.79 50.18
CA GLU A 3 22.70 39.52 48.81
C GLU A 3 22.46 38.04 48.67
N THR A 4 21.18 37.66 48.49
CA THR A 4 20.72 36.35 48.16
C THR A 4 20.72 36.17 46.66
N THR A 5 21.66 35.40 46.16
CA THR A 5 21.68 34.94 44.76
C THR A 5 20.69 33.83 44.55
N ASN A 6 19.63 34.12 43.82
CA ASN A 6 18.68 33.11 43.31
C ASN A 6 19.35 32.35 42.18
N GLY A 7 19.69 31.08 42.44
CA GLY A 7 20.07 30.11 41.43
C GLY A 7 18.89 29.69 40.58
N ALA A 8 18.83 30.13 39.33
CA ALA A 8 17.90 29.64 38.36
C ALA A 8 18.27 28.20 37.98
N ASN A 9 17.44 27.26 38.44
CA ASN A 9 17.53 25.86 38.09
C ASN A 9 17.00 25.67 36.66
N CYS A 10 17.90 25.61 35.71
CA CYS A 10 17.57 25.33 34.31
C CYS A 10 17.49 23.80 34.16
N SER A 11 16.29 23.27 34.34
CA SER A 11 16.00 21.86 33.95
C SER A 11 16.13 21.75 32.45
N PRO A 12 16.81 20.73 31.90
CA PRO A 12 16.83 20.54 30.46
C PRO A 12 15.42 20.14 30.00
N GLU A 13 14.78 21.07 29.31
CA GLU A 13 13.59 20.72 28.51
C GLU A 13 14.00 19.63 27.52
N GLN A 14 13.48 18.44 27.76
CA GLN A 14 13.51 17.34 26.80
C GLN A 14 12.76 17.82 25.56
N GLY A 15 13.51 18.33 24.59
CA GLY A 15 13.01 18.61 23.25
C GLY A 15 12.42 17.35 22.67
N ALA A 16 11.12 17.20 22.79
CA ALA A 16 10.38 16.25 21.99
C ALA A 16 10.62 16.63 20.53
N ASN A 17 11.50 15.87 19.86
CA ASN A 17 11.60 15.86 18.42
C ASN A 17 10.26 15.39 17.87
N ASN A 18 9.33 16.31 17.75
CA ASN A 18 8.04 16.10 17.13
C ASN A 18 8.25 16.11 15.61
N THR A 19 9.02 15.13 15.12
CA THR A 19 8.97 14.76 13.71
C THR A 19 7.60 14.13 13.50
N THR A 20 6.62 14.99 13.14
CA THR A 20 5.27 14.54 12.80
C THR A 20 5.41 13.51 11.68
N TRP A 21 5.26 12.22 12.05
CA TRP A 21 5.27 11.13 11.09
C TRP A 21 4.23 11.39 10.00
N LYS A 22 4.59 11.12 8.75
CA LYS A 22 3.71 11.25 7.60
C LYS A 22 3.52 9.88 6.96
N PRO A 23 2.30 9.45 6.72
CA PRO A 23 2.03 8.16 6.11
C PRO A 23 2.57 8.10 4.67
N LYS A 24 3.12 6.96 4.30
CA LYS A 24 3.54 6.66 2.93
C LYS A 24 2.50 5.77 2.29
N ILE A 25 1.67 6.33 1.43
CA ILE A 25 0.58 5.62 0.78
C ILE A 25 0.86 5.46 -0.70
N LEU A 26 0.73 4.24 -1.23
CA LEU A 26 0.82 3.96 -2.65
C LEU A 26 -0.55 3.64 -3.23
N ALA A 27 -0.98 4.35 -4.26
CA ALA A 27 -2.24 4.11 -4.96
C ALA A 27 -1.99 3.61 -6.38
N PHE A 28 -2.44 2.40 -6.69
CA PHE A 28 -2.51 1.88 -8.05
C PHE A 28 -3.80 2.37 -8.71
N CYS A 29 -3.68 3.29 -9.67
CA CYS A 29 -4.81 3.94 -10.33
C CYS A 29 -4.95 3.45 -11.78
N CYS A 30 -6.12 2.91 -12.12
CA CYS A 30 -6.44 2.55 -13.50
C CYS A 30 -6.38 3.80 -14.40
N ASN A 31 -5.67 3.68 -15.53
CA ASN A 31 -5.46 4.78 -16.47
C ASN A 31 -6.76 5.41 -17.01
N TRP A 32 -7.75 4.56 -17.31
CA TRP A 32 -8.94 4.96 -18.03
C TRP A 32 -10.05 5.57 -17.15
N CYS A 33 -9.94 5.40 -15.86
CA CYS A 33 -10.96 5.88 -14.93
C CYS A 33 -10.33 6.63 -13.74
N THR A 34 -9.78 5.95 -12.76
CA THR A 34 -9.34 6.59 -11.51
C THR A 34 -8.24 7.63 -11.75
N TYR A 35 -7.29 7.34 -12.65
CA TYR A 35 -6.24 8.32 -12.96
C TYR A 35 -6.80 9.54 -13.68
N ALA A 36 -7.78 9.37 -14.61
CA ALA A 36 -8.49 10.47 -15.21
C ALA A 36 -9.30 11.28 -14.18
N GLY A 37 -9.90 10.61 -13.18
CA GLY A 37 -10.55 11.27 -12.05
C GLY A 37 -9.57 12.07 -11.18
N ALA A 38 -8.35 11.58 -11.01
CA ALA A 38 -7.28 12.31 -10.32
C ALA A 38 -6.83 13.55 -11.12
N ASP A 39 -6.66 13.41 -12.43
CA ASP A 39 -6.36 14.56 -13.33
C ASP A 39 -7.46 15.61 -13.26
N LEU A 40 -8.72 15.18 -13.29
CA LEU A 40 -9.87 16.10 -13.17
C LEU A 40 -9.89 16.80 -11.81
N ALA A 41 -9.53 16.11 -10.73
CA ALA A 41 -9.41 16.71 -9.39
C ALA A 41 -8.31 17.79 -9.39
N GLY A 42 -7.18 17.53 -10.04
CA GLY A 42 -6.10 18.52 -10.22
C GLY A 42 -6.53 19.73 -11.04
N LEU A 43 -7.21 19.50 -12.16
CA LEU A 43 -7.77 20.58 -13.01
C LEU A 43 -8.76 21.45 -12.25
N ASN A 44 -9.58 20.83 -11.40
CA ASN A 44 -10.55 21.54 -10.55
C ASN A 44 -9.90 22.12 -9.28
N ARG A 45 -8.58 22.03 -9.13
CA ARG A 45 -7.83 22.53 -7.97
C ARG A 45 -8.38 22.02 -6.62
N MET A 46 -8.82 20.75 -6.61
CA MET A 46 -9.30 20.12 -5.39
C MET A 46 -8.11 19.74 -4.51
N GLU A 47 -8.11 20.22 -3.28
CA GLU A 47 -7.04 19.93 -2.32
C GLU A 47 -7.26 18.59 -1.64
N TYR A 48 -6.18 17.82 -1.50
CA TYR A 48 -6.11 16.58 -0.74
C TYR A 48 -4.68 16.36 -0.21
N PRO A 49 -4.48 15.51 0.82
CA PRO A 49 -3.16 15.27 1.40
C PRO A 49 -2.13 14.78 0.38
N ALA A 50 -0.91 15.30 0.47
CA ALA A 50 0.21 14.95 -0.42
C ALA A 50 0.93 13.64 -0.03
N ASP A 51 0.43 12.94 0.99
CA ASP A 51 1.04 11.72 1.56
C ASP A 51 0.80 10.47 0.71
N ILE A 52 0.14 10.63 -0.45
CA ILE A 52 -0.19 9.56 -1.40
C ILE A 52 0.63 9.69 -2.69
N ARG A 53 1.12 8.55 -3.17
CA ARG A 53 1.79 8.44 -4.49
C ARG A 53 0.88 7.70 -5.45
N LEU A 54 0.59 8.29 -6.59
CA LEU A 54 -0.26 7.70 -7.61
C LEU A 54 0.60 6.94 -8.63
N LEU A 55 0.38 5.65 -8.74
CA LEU A 55 0.99 4.81 -9.76
C LEU A 55 -0.06 4.45 -10.81
N ARG A 56 0.12 4.95 -12.03
CA ARG A 56 -0.75 4.69 -13.16
C ARG A 56 -0.53 3.28 -13.70
N VAL A 57 -1.59 2.49 -13.78
CA VAL A 57 -1.59 1.15 -14.34
C VAL A 57 -2.59 1.06 -15.52
N PRO A 58 -2.33 0.25 -16.54
CA PRO A 58 -3.25 0.12 -17.69
C PRO A 58 -4.68 -0.25 -17.27
N CYS A 59 -4.82 -1.13 -16.29
CA CYS A 59 -6.10 -1.58 -15.74
C CYS A 59 -5.90 -2.10 -14.32
N SER A 60 -6.88 -1.94 -13.44
CA SER A 60 -6.86 -2.54 -12.11
C SER A 60 -6.68 -4.07 -12.14
N GLY A 61 -7.19 -4.73 -13.18
CA GLY A 61 -6.99 -6.17 -13.42
C GLY A 61 -5.54 -6.58 -13.63
N ARG A 62 -4.63 -5.63 -13.91
CA ARG A 62 -3.19 -5.89 -14.09
C ARG A 62 -2.39 -5.73 -12.80
N VAL A 63 -3.02 -5.22 -11.72
CA VAL A 63 -2.34 -5.14 -10.43
C VAL A 63 -2.11 -6.55 -9.89
N ASN A 64 -0.85 -6.95 -9.83
CA ASN A 64 -0.45 -8.22 -9.23
C ASN A 64 -0.43 -8.05 -7.70
N PRO A 65 -0.97 -8.99 -6.90
CA PRO A 65 -0.82 -9.01 -5.44
C PRO A 65 0.62 -8.84 -4.96
N GLN A 66 1.60 -9.37 -5.70
CA GLN A 66 3.02 -9.20 -5.38
C GLN A 66 3.47 -7.73 -5.36
N TYR A 67 2.86 -6.87 -6.19
CA TYR A 67 3.20 -5.43 -6.18
C TYR A 67 2.72 -4.77 -4.89
N VAL A 68 1.58 -5.22 -4.36
CA VAL A 68 1.05 -4.73 -3.08
C VAL A 68 1.97 -5.18 -1.93
N LEU A 69 2.38 -6.46 -1.93
CA LEU A 69 3.31 -6.97 -0.93
C LEU A 69 4.66 -6.23 -0.99
N LYS A 70 5.17 -6.03 -2.21
CA LYS A 70 6.43 -5.30 -2.43
C LYS A 70 6.34 -3.86 -1.91
N ALA A 71 5.20 -3.19 -2.09
CA ALA A 71 5.00 -1.84 -1.55
C ALA A 71 5.14 -1.80 -0.03
N TYR A 72 4.59 -2.77 0.69
CA TYR A 72 4.77 -2.88 2.15
C TYR A 72 6.21 -3.19 2.53
N GLN A 73 6.89 -4.08 1.82
CA GLN A 73 8.30 -4.38 2.03
C GLN A 73 9.20 -3.15 1.80
N ASP A 74 8.80 -2.27 0.87
CA ASP A 74 9.51 -1.02 0.58
C ASP A 74 9.13 0.12 1.55
N GLY A 75 8.34 -0.18 2.58
CA GLY A 75 8.01 0.73 3.68
C GLY A 75 6.81 1.64 3.42
N CYS A 76 5.85 1.20 2.59
CA CYS A 76 4.54 1.86 2.52
C CYS A 76 3.70 1.49 3.74
N ASP A 77 3.01 2.47 4.32
CA ASP A 77 2.11 2.28 5.46
C ASP A 77 0.71 1.87 5.04
N GLY A 78 0.34 2.18 3.79
CA GLY A 78 -0.95 1.84 3.20
C GLY A 78 -0.89 1.67 1.69
N VAL A 79 -1.73 0.79 1.16
CA VAL A 79 -1.86 0.58 -0.29
C VAL A 79 -3.32 0.67 -0.72
N LEU A 80 -3.56 1.49 -1.74
CA LEU A 80 -4.86 1.70 -2.36
C LEU A 80 -4.86 1.13 -3.78
N VAL A 81 -5.85 0.33 -4.14
CA VAL A 81 -6.06 -0.14 -5.51
C VAL A 81 -7.38 0.42 -6.03
N CYS A 82 -7.31 1.24 -7.08
CA CYS A 82 -8.46 1.90 -7.65
C CYS A 82 -8.71 1.46 -9.08
N GLY A 83 -9.97 1.15 -9.39
CA GLY A 83 -10.45 0.75 -10.71
C GLY A 83 -11.75 1.39 -11.10
N CYS A 84 -12.20 1.11 -12.32
CA CYS A 84 -13.52 1.50 -12.82
C CYS A 84 -14.63 0.79 -12.05
N HIS A 85 -15.82 1.36 -12.03
CA HIS A 85 -17.01 0.65 -11.53
C HIS A 85 -17.19 -0.68 -12.25
N PRO A 86 -17.68 -1.72 -11.54
CA PRO A 86 -18.01 -2.99 -12.18
C PRO A 86 -18.97 -2.79 -13.36
N GLY A 87 -18.58 -3.27 -14.55
CA GLY A 87 -19.31 -3.05 -15.80
C GLY A 87 -18.69 -1.99 -16.72
N ASP A 88 -17.95 -1.00 -16.18
CA ASP A 88 -17.42 0.14 -16.95
C ASP A 88 -15.94 -0.04 -17.36
N CYS A 89 -15.43 -1.27 -17.31
CA CYS A 89 -14.04 -1.50 -17.62
C CYS A 89 -13.74 -1.30 -19.11
N HIS A 90 -12.76 -0.45 -19.43
CA HIS A 90 -12.28 -0.24 -20.81
C HIS A 90 -11.89 -1.56 -21.51
N TYR A 91 -11.43 -2.55 -20.75
CA TYR A 91 -11.09 -3.90 -21.23
C TYR A 91 -12.17 -4.93 -20.89
N ALA A 92 -13.41 -4.53 -20.77
CA ALA A 92 -14.62 -5.30 -20.46
C ALA A 92 -14.61 -5.98 -19.08
N THR A 93 -13.64 -6.83 -18.76
CA THR A 93 -13.69 -7.72 -17.58
C THR A 93 -12.60 -7.46 -16.53
N GLY A 94 -11.66 -6.54 -16.79
CA GLY A 94 -10.49 -6.34 -15.94
C GLY A 94 -10.80 -6.01 -14.48
N ASN A 95 -11.81 -5.17 -14.22
CA ASN A 95 -12.25 -4.81 -12.87
C ASN A 95 -12.92 -5.98 -12.12
N TYR A 96 -13.59 -6.88 -12.79
CA TYR A 96 -14.15 -8.09 -12.18
C TYR A 96 -13.04 -9.04 -11.70
N TYR A 97 -11.98 -9.19 -12.49
CA TYR A 97 -10.79 -9.95 -12.08
C TYR A 97 -10.09 -9.26 -10.90
N ALA A 98 -9.94 -7.93 -10.95
CA ALA A 98 -9.39 -7.16 -9.85
C ALA A 98 -10.20 -7.37 -8.57
N LYS A 99 -11.52 -7.21 -8.62
CA LYS A 99 -12.41 -7.36 -7.46
C LYS A 99 -12.22 -8.73 -6.80
N ARG A 100 -12.33 -9.83 -7.55
CA ARG A 100 -12.18 -11.18 -7.01
C ARG A 100 -10.80 -11.42 -6.40
N ARG A 101 -9.74 -11.04 -7.12
CA ARG A 101 -8.36 -11.22 -6.68
C ARG A 101 -8.05 -10.42 -5.42
N MET A 102 -8.44 -9.15 -5.38
CA MET A 102 -8.13 -8.27 -4.25
C MET A 102 -8.94 -8.60 -3.00
N MET A 103 -10.16 -9.13 -3.14
CA MET A 103 -10.94 -9.62 -1.99
C MET A 103 -10.28 -10.82 -1.31
N VAL A 104 -9.80 -11.78 -2.10
CA VAL A 104 -9.08 -12.96 -1.56
C VAL A 104 -7.74 -12.51 -0.97
N TYR A 105 -7.05 -11.62 -1.66
CA TYR A 105 -5.76 -11.12 -1.22
C TYR A 105 -5.85 -10.33 0.08
N LYS A 106 -6.91 -9.53 0.27
CA LYS A 106 -7.13 -8.81 1.54
C LYS A 106 -7.19 -9.78 2.72
N ARG A 107 -7.92 -10.89 2.60
CA ARG A 107 -7.98 -11.92 3.64
C ARG A 107 -6.64 -12.59 3.90
N LEU A 108 -5.84 -12.78 2.84
CA LEU A 108 -4.48 -13.31 2.99
C LEU A 108 -3.58 -12.33 3.76
N LEU A 109 -3.65 -11.05 3.48
CA LEU A 109 -2.89 -10.02 4.20
C LEU A 109 -3.31 -9.96 5.68
N GLU A 110 -4.62 -10.05 5.96
CA GLU A 110 -5.15 -10.13 7.32
C GLU A 110 -4.61 -11.37 8.06
N PHE A 111 -4.58 -12.52 7.38
CA PHE A 111 -4.01 -13.76 7.94
C PHE A 111 -2.50 -13.62 8.22
N LEU A 112 -1.79 -12.84 7.42
CA LEU A 112 -0.36 -12.53 7.63
C LEU A 112 -0.13 -11.46 8.71
N GLY A 113 -1.18 -10.98 9.37
CA GLY A 113 -1.09 -10.01 10.46
C GLY A 113 -1.12 -8.55 10.03
N LEU A 114 -1.39 -8.26 8.74
CA LEU A 114 -1.58 -6.88 8.30
C LEU A 114 -2.99 -6.40 8.68
N GLU A 115 -3.07 -5.21 9.26
CA GLU A 115 -4.35 -4.60 9.58
C GLU A 115 -5.20 -4.39 8.31
N PRO A 116 -6.47 -4.81 8.31
CA PRO A 116 -7.34 -4.81 7.12
C PRO A 116 -7.51 -3.45 6.46
N ASP A 117 -7.39 -2.40 7.25
CA ASP A 117 -7.58 -1.03 6.83
C ASP A 117 -6.35 -0.40 6.15
N ARG A 118 -5.21 -1.10 6.15
CA ARG A 118 -4.04 -0.68 5.38
C ARG A 118 -4.13 -1.04 3.91
N PHE A 119 -4.95 -2.04 3.55
CA PHE A 119 -5.19 -2.43 2.17
C PHE A 119 -6.62 -2.11 1.74
N ILE A 120 -6.77 -1.13 0.87
CA ILE A 120 -8.05 -0.57 0.48
C ILE A 120 -8.26 -0.73 -1.02
N VAL A 121 -9.48 -1.09 -1.42
CA VAL A 121 -9.89 -1.18 -2.83
C VAL A 121 -11.08 -0.24 -3.03
N ARG A 122 -11.02 0.61 -4.06
CA ARG A 122 -12.08 1.57 -4.38
C ARG A 122 -12.40 1.56 -5.89
N TRP A 123 -13.65 1.86 -6.19
CA TRP A 123 -14.12 1.98 -7.57
C TRP A 123 -14.49 3.43 -7.83
N ILE A 124 -13.78 4.06 -8.77
CA ILE A 124 -13.87 5.50 -9.06
C ILE A 124 -13.87 5.67 -10.57
N SER A 125 -14.87 6.37 -11.09
CA SER A 125 -14.95 6.77 -12.51
C SER A 125 -14.07 7.99 -12.81
N GLY A 126 -13.75 8.19 -14.08
CA GLY A 126 -13.00 9.36 -14.56
C GLY A 126 -13.72 10.69 -14.34
N SER A 127 -15.05 10.69 -14.22
CA SER A 127 -15.85 11.88 -13.92
C SER A 127 -16.01 12.16 -12.42
N GLU A 128 -15.59 11.24 -11.55
CA GLU A 128 -15.80 11.31 -10.10
C GLU A 128 -14.59 11.94 -9.36
N ALA A 129 -14.16 13.13 -9.78
CA ALA A 129 -13.03 13.84 -9.15
C ALA A 129 -13.26 14.09 -7.64
N GLY A 130 -14.49 14.47 -7.23
CA GLY A 130 -14.85 14.66 -5.83
C GLY A 130 -14.68 13.38 -5.01
N LYS A 131 -15.15 12.25 -5.54
CA LYS A 131 -15.00 10.95 -4.90
C LYS A 131 -13.54 10.50 -4.80
N PHE A 132 -12.73 10.83 -5.82
CA PHE A 132 -11.28 10.59 -5.75
C PHE A 132 -10.65 11.35 -4.60
N ARG A 133 -10.90 12.66 -4.51
CA ARG A 133 -10.42 13.51 -3.40
C ARG A 133 -10.85 12.96 -2.05
N ASP A 134 -12.13 12.68 -1.87
CA ASP A 134 -12.69 12.21 -0.60
C ASP A 134 -12.10 10.86 -0.20
N THR A 135 -11.87 9.96 -1.18
CA THR A 135 -11.19 8.68 -0.94
C THR A 135 -9.76 8.88 -0.47
N VAL A 136 -9.01 9.81 -1.07
CA VAL A 136 -7.64 10.10 -0.65
C VAL A 136 -7.60 10.64 0.77
N ILE A 137 -8.51 11.55 1.12
CA ILE A 137 -8.64 12.09 2.48
C ILE A 137 -8.95 10.96 3.47
N GLU A 138 -10.01 10.19 3.21
CA GLU A 138 -10.42 9.04 4.05
C GLU A 138 -9.26 8.07 4.31
N VAL A 139 -8.58 7.66 3.25
CA VAL A 139 -7.47 6.70 3.34
C VAL A 139 -6.31 7.29 4.15
N THR A 140 -5.97 8.54 3.90
CA THR A 140 -4.84 9.17 4.60
C THR A 140 -5.12 9.32 6.10
N GLU A 141 -6.33 9.72 6.47
CA GLU A 141 -6.74 9.84 7.88
C GLU A 141 -6.73 8.47 8.55
N ARG A 142 -7.26 7.44 7.89
CA ARG A 142 -7.27 6.09 8.43
C ARG A 142 -5.88 5.53 8.67
N ILE A 143 -4.96 5.74 7.73
CA ILE A 143 -3.56 5.31 7.92
C ILE A 143 -2.88 6.11 9.02
N ARG A 144 -3.22 7.39 9.19
CA ARG A 144 -2.71 8.20 10.32
C ARG A 144 -3.19 7.68 11.68
N GLU A 145 -4.44 7.25 11.77
CA GLU A 145 -4.99 6.64 12.99
C GLU A 145 -4.31 5.33 13.36
N LEU A 146 -3.97 4.51 12.34
CA LEU A 146 -3.27 3.24 12.53
C LEU A 146 -1.78 3.42 12.90
N GLY A 147 -1.20 4.56 12.58
CA GLY A 147 0.22 4.82 12.78
C GLY A 147 1.14 4.14 11.75
N PRO A 148 2.46 4.23 11.91
CA PRO A 148 3.41 3.60 11.00
C PRO A 148 3.26 2.08 11.00
N LEU A 149 3.46 1.47 9.83
CA LEU A 149 3.54 0.02 9.75
C LEU A 149 4.80 -0.42 10.49
N SER A 150 4.64 -1.21 11.57
CA SER A 150 5.78 -1.84 12.21
C SER A 150 6.41 -2.83 11.22
N ASN A 151 7.72 -2.77 11.05
CA ASN A 151 8.46 -3.73 10.21
C ASN A 151 8.54 -5.14 10.82
N ASP A 152 7.76 -5.39 11.87
CA ASP A 152 7.61 -6.69 12.52
C ASP A 152 6.73 -7.68 11.73
N LEU A 153 6.46 -7.41 10.46
CA LEU A 153 6.11 -8.51 9.56
C LEU A 153 7.25 -9.50 9.68
N PRO A 154 6.98 -10.73 10.13
CA PRO A 154 8.03 -11.69 10.38
C PRO A 154 8.90 -11.73 9.14
N ASN A 155 10.17 -11.39 9.32
CA ASN A 155 11.17 -11.49 8.27
C ASN A 155 11.36 -12.99 8.07
N LEU A 156 10.36 -13.62 7.44
CA LEU A 156 10.42 -15.02 7.06
C LEU A 156 11.54 -15.10 6.03
N ALA A 157 12.73 -15.39 6.54
CA ALA A 157 13.81 -15.78 5.67
C ALA A 157 13.28 -16.91 4.77
N PRO A 158 13.64 -16.95 3.49
CA PRO A 158 13.19 -18.01 2.57
C PRO A 158 13.36 -19.41 3.11
N GLU A 159 14.33 -19.62 4.01
CA GLU A 159 14.61 -20.86 4.73
C GLU A 159 13.60 -21.20 5.84
N ASP A 160 12.88 -20.20 6.40
CA ASP A 160 11.91 -20.40 7.46
C ASP A 160 10.50 -20.72 6.94
N ILE A 161 10.29 -20.62 5.64
CA ILE A 161 9.05 -21.02 5.00
C ILE A 161 9.11 -22.54 4.84
N PRO A 162 8.36 -23.33 5.64
CA PRO A 162 8.27 -24.75 5.36
C PRO A 162 7.68 -24.90 3.96
N HIS A 163 8.51 -25.27 2.99
CA HIS A 163 8.08 -25.55 1.64
C HIS A 163 7.28 -26.86 1.61
N PRO A 164 5.96 -26.84 1.73
CA PRO A 164 5.17 -28.06 1.51
C PRO A 164 5.27 -28.54 0.04
N ILE A 165 5.88 -27.71 -0.81
CA ILE A 165 6.04 -27.97 -2.24
C ILE A 165 7.33 -28.73 -2.56
N SER A 166 8.38 -28.62 -1.73
CA SER A 166 9.67 -29.24 -2.01
C SER A 166 9.59 -30.77 -2.02
N ALA A 167 8.82 -31.37 -1.13
CA ALA A 167 8.67 -32.83 -1.04
C ALA A 167 7.82 -33.42 -2.19
N LYS A 168 6.96 -32.63 -2.83
CA LYS A 168 6.06 -33.10 -3.91
C LYS A 168 6.53 -32.73 -5.32
N TYR A 169 7.48 -31.78 -5.43
CA TYR A 169 7.96 -31.27 -6.70
C TYR A 169 9.49 -31.14 -6.73
N GLU A 170 10.18 -32.17 -6.30
CA GLU A 170 11.64 -32.25 -6.28
C GLU A 170 12.30 -31.92 -7.65
N TRP A 171 11.58 -32.16 -8.75
CA TRP A 171 11.99 -31.82 -10.10
C TRP A 171 12.09 -30.31 -10.38
N LEU A 172 11.44 -29.45 -9.57
CA LEU A 172 11.55 -27.98 -9.68
C LEU A 172 12.83 -27.45 -9.00
N ALA A 173 13.41 -28.21 -8.09
CA ALA A 173 14.61 -27.83 -7.35
C ALA A 173 15.91 -28.23 -8.07
N THR A 174 15.83 -28.99 -9.15
CA THR A 174 17.03 -29.39 -9.93
C THR A 174 17.62 -28.18 -10.66
N PRO A 175 18.89 -27.82 -10.41
CA PRO A 175 19.55 -26.74 -11.10
C PRO A 175 19.58 -27.01 -12.62
N LYS A 176 19.45 -25.93 -13.40
CA LYS A 176 19.34 -25.98 -14.87
C LYS A 176 20.46 -26.74 -15.58
N ASN A 177 21.59 -26.96 -14.92
CA ASN A 177 22.76 -27.65 -15.44
C ASN A 177 22.62 -29.18 -15.43
N ALA A 178 21.61 -29.76 -14.80
CA ALA A 178 21.38 -31.20 -14.83
C ALA A 178 20.65 -31.69 -16.10
N ARG A 179 20.30 -30.78 -17.02
CA ARG A 179 19.60 -31.11 -18.28
C ARG A 179 20.53 -31.46 -19.46
N GLU A 180 21.83 -31.28 -19.30
CA GLU A 180 22.80 -31.53 -20.39
C GLU A 180 23.28 -32.99 -20.51
N GLY A 181 22.72 -33.90 -19.70
CA GLY A 181 23.13 -35.32 -19.72
C GLY A 181 22.12 -36.31 -20.35
N LEU A 182 21.08 -35.83 -20.99
CA LEU A 182 20.06 -36.66 -21.66
C LEU A 182 20.01 -36.33 -23.16
N GLN A 183 21.06 -36.70 -23.88
CA GLN A 183 21.01 -36.95 -25.32
C GLN A 183 21.17 -38.43 -25.60
#